data_f1ad07386a08704055da2cc21a35842b
#
_entry.id   f1ad07386a08704055da2cc21a35842b
#
_cell.length_a   1.000
_cell.length_b   1.000
_cell.length_c   1.000
_cell.angle_alpha   90.00
_cell.angle_beta   90.00
_cell.angle_gamma   90.00
#
_symmetry.space_group_name_H-M   'P 1'
#
loop_
_entity.id
_entity.type
_entity.pdbx_description
1 polymer ?
#
loop_
_entity_poly.entity_id
_entity_poly.type
_entity_poly.pdbx_seq_one_letter_code
_entity_poly.pdbx_strand_id
1 'polypeptide(L)'
;VLWLISVAGVCVLFDKEFLTSPLIGYYILNTALMLGIALSLSYLVGIFVKNSNMLNGISNLLSLGMCFLCGVFVPMSVMDQKVLKVSRFLPVYWYEQVNELLGEYTVLPDHVVSKIYMAMGIEALFAVAFVCLILAAGK
;
A
#
# COMPACT_ATOMS: atom_id res chain seq x y z
N VAL A 1 -2.83 16.11 -4.29
CA VAL A 1 -3.07 16.56 -5.68
C VAL A 1 -2.65 15.47 -6.67
N LEU A 2 -1.39 15.02 -6.69
CA LEU A 2 -0.89 13.98 -7.62
C LEU A 2 -1.68 12.66 -7.54
N TRP A 3 -2.05 12.21 -6.35
CA TRP A 3 -2.86 11.01 -6.16
C TRP A 3 -4.25 11.17 -6.81
N LEU A 4 -4.92 12.30 -6.61
CA LEU A 4 -6.22 12.58 -7.24
C LEU A 4 -6.10 12.62 -8.77
N ILE A 5 -5.04 13.20 -9.31
CA ILE A 5 -4.77 13.22 -10.75
C ILE A 5 -4.53 11.81 -11.28
N SER A 6 -3.77 10.99 -10.54
CA SER A 6 -3.51 9.60 -10.91
C SER A 6 -4.78 8.76 -10.91
N VAL A 7 -5.61 8.87 -9.86
CA VAL A 7 -6.92 8.18 -9.79
C VAL A 7 -7.85 8.65 -10.90
N ALA A 8 -7.93 9.97 -11.14
CA ALA A 8 -8.73 10.52 -12.23
C ALA A 8 -8.23 10.07 -13.61
N GLY A 9 -6.91 9.98 -13.80
CA GLY A 9 -6.30 9.47 -15.04
C GLY A 9 -6.67 8.00 -15.29
N VAL A 10 -6.59 7.16 -14.27
CA VAL A 10 -7.04 5.76 -14.35
C VAL A 10 -8.52 5.69 -14.68
N CYS A 11 -9.36 6.50 -14.02
CA CYS A 11 -10.79 6.54 -14.28
C CYS A 11 -11.16 6.98 -15.72
N VAL A 12 -10.33 7.82 -16.34
CA VAL A 12 -10.53 8.25 -17.74
C VAL A 12 -10.06 7.22 -18.75
N LEU A 13 -8.99 6.47 -18.43
CA LEU A 13 -8.37 5.49 -19.32
C LEU A 13 -9.06 4.11 -19.30
N PHE A 14 -9.74 3.77 -18.19
CA PHE A 14 -10.47 2.51 -18.07
C PHE A 14 -11.94 2.66 -18.44
N ASP A 15 -12.52 1.58 -19.00
CA ASP A 15 -13.90 1.55 -19.47
C ASP A 15 -14.91 1.89 -18.36
N LYS A 16 -16.04 2.50 -18.77
CA LYS A 16 -17.15 2.88 -17.87
C LYS A 16 -17.70 1.71 -17.04
N GLU A 17 -17.57 0.49 -17.52
CA GLU A 17 -17.97 -0.72 -16.79
C GLU A 17 -17.13 -0.96 -15.54
N PHE A 18 -15.82 -0.68 -15.58
CA PHE A 18 -14.95 -0.75 -14.41
C PHE A 18 -15.32 0.30 -13.35
N LEU A 19 -15.68 1.52 -13.79
CA LEU A 19 -16.10 2.61 -12.90
C LEU A 19 -17.42 2.35 -12.18
N THR A 20 -18.29 1.51 -12.75
CA THR A 20 -19.58 1.16 -12.16
C THR A 20 -19.48 -0.11 -11.28
N SER A 21 -18.34 -0.78 -11.30
CA SER A 21 -18.11 -1.98 -10.50
C SER A 21 -18.01 -1.65 -9.00
N PRO A 22 -18.64 -2.43 -8.11
CA PRO A 22 -18.49 -2.27 -6.66
C PRO A 22 -17.04 -2.46 -6.19
N LEU A 23 -16.18 -3.07 -7.01
CA LEU A 23 -14.75 -3.28 -6.74
C LEU A 23 -13.97 -1.97 -6.63
N ILE A 24 -14.40 -0.91 -7.35
CA ILE A 24 -13.69 0.38 -7.35
C ILE A 24 -13.64 1.01 -5.95
N GLY A 25 -14.68 0.81 -5.13
CA GLY A 25 -14.71 1.27 -3.76
C GLY A 25 -13.60 0.65 -2.91
N TYR A 26 -13.33 -0.63 -3.09
CA TYR A 26 -12.24 -1.33 -2.41
C TYR A 26 -10.87 -0.83 -2.87
N TYR A 27 -10.66 -0.63 -4.18
CA TYR A 27 -9.42 -0.05 -4.70
C TYR A 27 -9.13 1.35 -4.15
N ILE A 28 -10.14 2.22 -4.13
CA ILE A 28 -10.00 3.59 -3.60
C ILE A 28 -9.66 3.56 -2.10
N LEU A 29 -10.36 2.74 -1.34
CA LEU A 29 -10.12 2.64 0.11
C LEU A 29 -8.73 2.06 0.40
N ASN A 30 -8.33 0.99 -0.29
CA ASN A 30 -7.01 0.37 -0.20
C ASN A 30 -5.90 1.39 -0.48
N THR A 31 -6.02 2.11 -1.60
CA THR A 31 -5.05 3.12 -2.01
C THR A 31 -5.00 4.30 -1.03
N ALA A 32 -6.14 4.70 -0.44
CA ALA A 32 -6.19 5.77 0.56
C ALA A 32 -5.48 5.36 1.86
N LEU A 33 -5.63 4.11 2.31
CA LEU A 33 -4.91 3.57 3.47
C LEU A 33 -3.41 3.56 3.21
N MET A 34 -2.99 3.06 2.05
CA MET A 34 -1.57 3.03 1.68
C MET A 34 -0.97 4.43 1.56
N LEU A 35 -1.73 5.42 1.06
CA LEU A 35 -1.32 6.82 1.02
C LEU A 35 -1.07 7.36 2.44
N GLY A 36 -1.94 7.06 3.39
CA GLY A 36 -1.77 7.43 4.80
C GLY A 36 -0.50 6.83 5.41
N ILE A 37 -0.21 5.57 5.11
CA ILE A 37 1.02 4.87 5.54
C ILE A 37 2.25 5.54 4.93
N ALA A 38 2.24 5.79 3.61
CA ALA A 38 3.36 6.40 2.91
C ALA A 38 3.68 7.81 3.42
N LEU A 39 2.65 8.63 3.68
CA LEU A 39 2.81 9.96 4.27
C LEU A 39 3.39 9.90 5.68
N SER A 40 2.87 9.00 6.51
CA SER A 40 3.34 8.80 7.88
C SER A 40 4.80 8.33 7.90
N LEU A 41 5.16 7.38 7.05
CA LEU A 41 6.53 6.86 6.94
C LEU A 41 7.48 7.94 6.42
N SER A 42 7.08 8.72 5.41
CA SER A 42 7.87 9.83 4.87
C SER A 42 8.13 10.89 5.93
N TYR A 43 7.11 11.23 6.74
CA TYR A 43 7.26 12.19 7.84
C TYR A 43 8.21 11.66 8.92
N LEU A 44 8.09 10.38 9.26
CA LEU A 44 8.98 9.71 10.23
C LEU A 44 10.43 9.76 9.79
N VAL A 45 10.72 9.40 8.52
CA VAL A 45 12.08 9.51 7.95
C VAL A 45 12.57 10.96 8.00
N GLY A 46 11.70 11.93 7.70
CA GLY A 46 12.02 13.36 7.74
C GLY A 46 12.41 13.88 9.13
N ILE A 47 11.85 13.32 10.21
CA ILE A 47 12.23 13.68 11.60
C ILE A 47 13.68 13.25 11.91
N PHE A 48 14.06 12.04 11.47
CA PHE A 48 15.36 11.45 11.81
C PHE A 48 16.48 11.91 10.89
N VAL A 49 16.18 12.32 9.65
CA VAL A 49 17.17 12.61 8.62
C VAL A 49 17.16 14.10 8.28
N LYS A 50 18.15 14.83 8.75
CA LYS A 50 18.27 16.30 8.55
C LYS A 50 18.95 16.68 7.22
N ASN A 51 19.68 15.75 6.58
CA ASN A 51 20.41 16.01 5.35
C ASN A 51 19.56 15.60 4.14
N SER A 52 19.29 16.54 3.22
CA SER A 52 18.45 16.31 2.03
C SER A 52 18.96 15.20 1.11
N ASN A 53 20.28 15.06 0.94
CA ASN A 53 20.85 14.00 0.11
C ASN A 53 20.66 12.62 0.76
N MET A 54 20.82 12.55 2.07
CA MET A 54 20.61 11.33 2.85
C MET A 54 19.12 10.97 2.88
N LEU A 55 18.23 11.96 3.00
CA LEU A 55 16.79 11.78 2.95
C LEU A 55 16.35 11.14 1.62
N ASN A 56 16.84 11.69 0.49
CA ASN A 56 16.55 11.15 -0.84
C ASN A 56 17.05 9.70 -0.99
N GLY A 57 18.28 9.44 -0.54
CA GLY A 57 18.87 8.09 -0.59
C GLY A 57 18.06 7.06 0.22
N ILE A 58 17.70 7.39 1.46
CA ILE A 58 16.92 6.51 2.34
C ILE A 58 15.50 6.31 1.78
N SER A 59 14.85 7.38 1.32
CA SER A 59 13.51 7.29 0.73
C SER A 59 13.47 6.40 -0.51
N ASN A 60 14.46 6.53 -1.40
CA ASN A 60 14.58 5.69 -2.57
C ASN A 60 14.84 4.23 -2.20
N LEU A 61 15.75 3.97 -1.24
CA LEU A 61 16.07 2.62 -0.78
C LEU A 61 14.84 1.95 -0.16
N LEU A 62 14.09 2.66 0.70
CA LEU A 62 12.87 2.15 1.31
C LEU A 62 11.79 1.88 0.26
N SER A 63 11.54 2.83 -0.64
CA SER A 63 10.50 2.68 -1.66
C SER A 63 10.81 1.52 -2.61
N LEU A 64 12.02 1.46 -3.17
CA LEU A 64 12.44 0.40 -4.06
C LEU A 64 12.49 -0.94 -3.34
N GLY A 65 13.04 -0.99 -2.12
CA GLY A 65 13.10 -2.20 -1.31
C GLY A 65 11.70 -2.76 -1.02
N MET A 66 10.75 -1.92 -0.63
CA MET A 66 9.37 -2.34 -0.42
C MET A 66 8.72 -2.83 -1.72
N CYS A 67 8.91 -2.13 -2.85
CA CYS A 67 8.35 -2.54 -4.13
C CYS A 67 8.90 -3.90 -4.61
N PHE A 68 10.19 -4.17 -4.40
CA PHE A 68 10.77 -5.46 -4.77
C PHE A 68 10.34 -6.59 -3.84
N LEU A 69 10.29 -6.35 -2.52
CA LEU A 69 9.98 -7.39 -1.54
C LEU A 69 8.48 -7.72 -1.45
N CYS A 70 7.61 -6.80 -1.82
CA CYS A 70 6.18 -6.92 -1.55
C CYS A 70 5.31 -7.25 -2.77
N GLY A 71 5.91 -7.59 -3.91
CA GLY A 71 5.14 -8.07 -5.05
C GLY A 71 4.82 -7.05 -6.12
N VAL A 72 5.16 -5.75 -5.92
CA VAL A 72 4.83 -4.69 -6.91
C VAL A 72 5.54 -4.90 -8.24
N PHE A 73 6.83 -5.29 -8.23
CA PHE A 73 7.61 -5.57 -9.44
C PHE A 73 7.66 -7.04 -9.82
N VAL A 74 7.57 -7.92 -8.82
CA VAL A 74 7.64 -9.37 -9.02
C VAL A 74 6.38 -9.99 -8.42
N PRO A 75 5.52 -10.65 -9.19
CA PRO A 75 4.29 -11.25 -8.67
C PRO A 75 4.55 -12.16 -7.46
N MET A 76 3.71 -12.10 -6.44
CA MET A 76 3.88 -12.90 -5.21
C MET A 76 3.90 -14.41 -5.50
N SER A 77 3.26 -14.84 -6.60
CA SER A 77 3.20 -16.24 -7.04
C SER A 77 4.56 -16.85 -7.42
N VAL A 78 5.52 -16.02 -7.83
CA VAL A 78 6.90 -16.46 -8.20
C VAL A 78 7.94 -16.19 -7.13
N MET A 79 7.56 -15.57 -6.00
CA MET A 79 8.47 -15.25 -4.91
C MET A 79 8.75 -16.46 -4.01
N ASP A 80 10.00 -16.56 -3.52
CA ASP A 80 10.37 -17.57 -2.52
C ASP A 80 9.57 -17.36 -1.22
N GLN A 81 9.15 -18.46 -0.59
CA GLN A 81 8.38 -18.43 0.66
C GLN A 81 9.11 -17.72 1.81
N LYS A 82 10.44 -17.69 1.81
CA LYS A 82 11.24 -16.97 2.81
C LYS A 82 11.09 -15.47 2.63
N VAL A 83 11.07 -14.99 1.38
CA VAL A 83 10.86 -13.57 1.04
C VAL A 83 9.46 -13.16 1.44
N LEU A 84 8.44 -13.93 1.09
CA LEU A 84 7.05 -13.67 1.46
C LEU A 84 6.83 -13.59 2.98
N LYS A 85 7.55 -14.41 3.77
CA LYS A 85 7.50 -14.32 5.24
C LYS A 85 8.03 -12.98 5.76
N VAL A 86 9.11 -12.47 5.17
CA VAL A 86 9.66 -11.15 5.54
C VAL A 86 8.75 -10.04 5.06
N SER A 87 8.22 -10.14 3.85
CA SER A 87 7.32 -9.14 3.27
C SER A 87 6.06 -8.89 4.10
N ARG A 88 5.56 -9.91 4.81
CA ARG A 88 4.39 -9.77 5.71
C ARG A 88 4.56 -8.75 6.83
N PHE A 89 5.81 -8.40 7.19
CA PHE A 89 6.11 -7.33 8.14
C PHE A 89 6.06 -5.94 7.53
N LEU A 90 5.85 -5.84 6.22
CA LEU A 90 5.80 -4.58 5.49
C LEU A 90 4.35 -4.26 5.09
N PRO A 91 3.90 -3.00 5.24
CA PRO A 91 2.53 -2.62 4.91
C PRO A 91 2.20 -2.80 3.42
N VAL A 92 3.17 -2.59 2.53
CA VAL A 92 3.02 -2.74 1.07
C VAL A 92 2.63 -4.16 0.68
N TYR A 93 3.02 -5.19 1.45
CA TYR A 93 2.61 -6.57 1.22
C TYR A 93 1.08 -6.74 1.30
N TRP A 94 0.45 -6.15 2.32
CA TRP A 94 -0.99 -6.25 2.53
C TRP A 94 -1.77 -5.46 1.49
N TYR A 95 -1.25 -4.29 1.10
CA TYR A 95 -1.78 -3.48 0.01
C TYR A 95 -1.80 -4.28 -1.31
N GLU A 96 -0.69 -4.91 -1.66
CA GLU A 96 -0.57 -5.67 -2.91
C GLU A 96 -1.39 -6.96 -2.88
N GLN A 97 -1.51 -7.61 -1.72
CA GLN A 97 -2.38 -8.76 -1.54
C GLN A 97 -3.86 -8.41 -1.80
N VAL A 98 -4.32 -7.23 -1.39
CA VAL A 98 -5.67 -6.76 -1.73
C VAL A 98 -5.80 -6.53 -3.22
N ASN A 99 -4.81 -5.91 -3.87
CA ASN A 99 -4.81 -5.66 -5.31
C ASN A 99 -4.84 -6.98 -6.13
N GLU A 100 -4.03 -7.98 -5.75
CA GLU A 100 -4.07 -9.32 -6.38
C GLU A 100 -5.46 -9.94 -6.26
N LEU A 101 -6.05 -9.95 -5.06
CA LEU A 101 -7.39 -10.51 -4.83
C LEU A 101 -8.47 -9.77 -5.63
N LEU A 102 -8.40 -8.45 -5.71
CA LEU A 102 -9.34 -7.66 -6.50
C LEU A 102 -9.16 -7.85 -8.00
N GLY A 103 -7.93 -8.13 -8.46
CA GLY A 103 -7.63 -8.38 -9.87
C GLY A 103 -7.99 -9.80 -10.32
N GLU A 104 -8.00 -10.78 -9.40
CA GLU A 104 -8.31 -12.18 -9.70
C GLU A 104 -9.83 -12.44 -9.84
N TYR A 105 -10.65 -11.68 -9.11
CA TYR A 105 -12.08 -11.91 -9.03
C TYR A 105 -12.89 -10.75 -9.59
N THR A 106 -13.72 -11.01 -10.60
CA THR A 106 -14.74 -10.07 -11.10
C THR A 106 -15.94 -9.96 -10.17
N VAL A 107 -16.27 -11.04 -9.46
CA VAL A 107 -17.32 -11.10 -8.43
C VAL A 107 -16.66 -11.68 -7.18
N LEU A 108 -16.72 -10.93 -6.06
CA LEU A 108 -16.07 -11.31 -4.81
C LEU A 108 -16.90 -12.35 -4.04
N PRO A 109 -16.40 -13.57 -3.84
CA PRO A 109 -16.99 -14.52 -2.90
C PRO A 109 -16.80 -14.04 -1.45
N ASP A 110 -17.70 -14.38 -0.53
CA ASP A 110 -17.68 -13.95 0.86
C ASP A 110 -16.35 -14.24 1.58
N HIS A 111 -15.71 -15.36 1.28
CA HIS A 111 -14.42 -15.73 1.85
C HIS A 111 -13.27 -14.83 1.37
N VAL A 112 -13.37 -14.27 0.15
CA VAL A 112 -12.39 -13.32 -0.40
C VAL A 112 -12.60 -11.94 0.21
N VAL A 113 -13.86 -11.51 0.35
CA VAL A 113 -14.22 -10.26 1.03
C VAL A 113 -13.66 -10.23 2.46
N SER A 114 -13.80 -11.34 3.20
CA SER A 114 -13.23 -11.46 4.54
C SER A 114 -11.71 -11.30 4.56
N LYS A 115 -10.99 -11.86 3.57
CA LYS A 115 -9.52 -11.70 3.45
C LYS A 115 -9.13 -10.26 3.12
N ILE A 116 -9.89 -9.59 2.25
CA ILE A 116 -9.68 -8.17 1.90
C ILE A 116 -9.82 -7.30 3.15
N TYR A 117 -10.91 -7.45 3.92
CA TYR A 117 -11.10 -6.69 5.15
C TYR A 117 -10.01 -6.96 6.19
N MET A 118 -9.54 -8.20 6.31
CA MET A 118 -8.43 -8.54 7.20
C MET A 118 -7.14 -7.83 6.77
N ALA A 119 -6.80 -7.85 5.48
CA ALA A 119 -5.61 -7.18 4.95
C ALA A 119 -5.68 -5.67 5.14
N MET A 120 -6.82 -5.04 4.80
CA MET A 120 -7.05 -3.61 5.03
C MET A 120 -7.02 -3.23 6.52
N GLY A 121 -7.51 -4.12 7.40
CA GLY A 121 -7.41 -3.95 8.85
C GLY A 121 -5.96 -3.92 9.33
N ILE A 122 -5.11 -4.77 8.78
CA ILE A 122 -3.67 -4.79 9.08
C ILE A 122 -3.00 -3.51 8.56
N GLU A 123 -3.34 -3.05 7.36
CA GLU A 123 -2.85 -1.76 6.85
C GLU A 123 -3.23 -0.59 7.76
N ALA A 124 -4.48 -0.55 8.22
CA ALA A 124 -4.94 0.48 9.16
C ALA A 124 -4.16 0.43 10.48
N LEU A 125 -3.82 -0.76 10.98
CA LEU A 125 -2.96 -0.92 12.16
C LEU A 125 -1.55 -0.38 11.92
N PHE A 126 -0.96 -0.61 10.76
CA PHE A 126 0.33 0.01 10.39
C PHE A 126 0.24 1.53 10.35
N ALA A 127 -0.82 2.09 9.75
CA ALA A 127 -1.03 3.54 9.72
C ALA A 127 -1.09 4.13 11.14
N VAL A 128 -1.88 3.52 12.02
CA VAL A 128 -2.00 3.94 13.43
C VAL A 128 -0.66 3.82 14.15
N ALA A 129 0.08 2.71 13.96
CA ALA A 129 1.38 2.51 14.58
C ALA A 129 2.38 3.59 14.16
N PHE A 130 2.44 3.95 12.87
CA PHE A 130 3.33 5.03 12.40
C PHE A 130 2.92 6.39 12.94
N VAL A 131 1.62 6.70 13.02
CA VAL A 131 1.14 7.94 13.64
C VAL A 131 1.51 7.99 15.13
N CYS A 132 1.35 6.89 15.87
CA CYS A 132 1.78 6.82 17.27
C CYS A 132 3.29 7.04 17.42
N LEU A 133 4.11 6.48 16.53
CA LEU A 133 5.56 6.71 16.52
C LEU A 133 5.90 8.18 16.24
N ILE A 134 5.20 8.83 15.32
CA ILE A 134 5.37 10.26 15.03
C ILE A 134 5.07 11.10 16.28
N LEU A 135 3.96 10.82 16.96
CA LEU A 135 3.57 11.54 18.18
C LEU A 135 4.55 11.29 19.32
N ALA A 136 5.15 10.12 19.40
CA ALA A 136 6.17 9.80 20.40
C ALA A 136 7.52 10.47 20.09
N ALA A 137 7.91 10.55 18.81
CA ALA A 137 9.16 11.17 18.36
C ALA A 137 9.11 12.71 18.33
N GLY A 138 7.91 13.29 18.25
CA GLY A 138 7.69 14.74 18.20
C GLY A 138 7.65 15.42 19.59
N LYS A 139 7.88 14.64 20.66
CA LYS A 139 8.08 15.16 22.03
C LYS A 139 9.56 15.33 22.33
#